data_5c048b5592eb12ffcab85c5e690a26c2
#
_entry.id   5c048b5592eb12ffcab85c5e690a26c2
#
_cell.length_a   1.000
_cell.length_b   1.000
_cell.length_c   1.000
_cell.angle_alpha   90.00
_cell.angle_beta   90.00
_cell.angle_gamma   90.00
#
_symmetry.space_group_name_H-M   'P 1'
#
loop_
_entity.id
_entity.type
_entity.pdbx_description
1 polymer ?
#
loop_
_entity_poly.entity_id
_entity_poly.type
_entity_poly.pdbx_seq_one_letter_code
_entity_poly.pdbx_strand_id
1 'polypeptide(L)'
;MKVIKEDKSVFGSRSSKKTGLKIIIVGCGKVGVAILKQLANEGHDITIIDKDPQKVATYANQYDVMGIVGNGANHSVQLEAGIQNADLIAAVTSSDELNILCCTIAKQVGDCATIARLRDPDYSKEASYLREKLGLTMIINPELETAIEVSRVLYLPTALEINSFAHGQAEMTRIKIPEKNVLDNNCLLYTSPSPRDS
;
A
#
# COMPACT_ATOMS: atom_id res chain seq x y z
N MET A 1 -14.91 -7.96 -27.39
CA MET A 1 -13.68 -7.39 -26.81
C MET A 1 -14.07 -6.09 -26.10
N LYS A 2 -14.41 -6.18 -24.80
CA LYS A 2 -14.77 -5.01 -23.97
C LYS A 2 -13.53 -4.59 -23.20
N VAL A 3 -13.00 -3.42 -23.53
CA VAL A 3 -11.91 -2.78 -22.82
C VAL A 3 -12.44 -2.40 -21.45
N ILE A 4 -11.91 -3.02 -20.40
CA ILE A 4 -12.16 -2.62 -19.01
C ILE A 4 -11.42 -1.31 -18.81
N LYS A 5 -12.17 -0.22 -18.66
CA LYS A 5 -11.61 1.07 -18.25
C LYS A 5 -11.08 0.92 -16.82
N GLU A 6 -9.79 1.12 -16.64
CA GLU A 6 -9.20 1.34 -15.33
C GLU A 6 -9.89 2.55 -14.69
N ASP A 7 -10.43 2.31 -13.51
CA ASP A 7 -11.09 3.35 -12.73
C ASP A 7 -10.02 4.26 -12.09
N LYS A 8 -9.66 5.31 -12.81
CA LYS A 8 -8.71 6.35 -12.37
C LYS A 8 -9.34 7.36 -11.41
N SER A 9 -10.46 7.04 -10.75
CA SER A 9 -11.24 8.01 -9.97
C SER A 9 -10.85 8.13 -8.48
N VAL A 10 -9.78 7.47 -8.02
CA VAL A 10 -9.37 7.56 -6.60
C VAL A 10 -8.71 8.89 -6.26
N PHE A 11 -8.13 9.58 -7.24
CA PHE A 11 -7.62 10.94 -7.09
C PHE A 11 -8.50 11.90 -7.87
N GLY A 12 -9.51 12.44 -7.18
CA GLY A 12 -10.41 13.44 -7.73
C GLY A 12 -9.64 14.59 -8.39
N SER A 13 -10.00 14.89 -9.64
CA SER A 13 -9.50 15.99 -10.45
C SER A 13 -9.58 17.32 -9.70
N ARG A 14 -8.55 17.70 -8.97
CA ARG A 14 -8.27 19.08 -8.61
C ARG A 14 -7.16 19.62 -9.51
N SER A 15 -7.59 20.26 -10.58
CA SER A 15 -6.72 21.05 -11.45
C SER A 15 -6.06 22.17 -10.66
N SER A 16 -4.80 22.00 -10.30
CA SER A 16 -3.76 23.05 -10.27
C SER A 16 -2.41 22.38 -10.01
N LYS A 17 -1.34 22.87 -10.61
CA LYS A 17 0.05 22.41 -10.46
C LYS A 17 0.47 22.40 -8.99
N LYS A 18 0.12 21.36 -8.22
CA LYS A 18 0.73 21.05 -6.92
C LYS A 18 1.93 20.18 -7.18
N THR A 19 3.10 20.69 -6.91
CA THR A 19 4.39 19.97 -7.02
C THR A 19 4.62 18.96 -5.89
N GLY A 20 3.60 18.52 -5.17
CA GLY A 20 3.68 17.49 -4.12
C GLY A 20 2.33 17.30 -3.41
N LEU A 21 2.15 16.12 -2.80
CA LEU A 21 1.01 15.78 -1.95
C LEU A 21 1.33 16.13 -0.49
N LYS A 22 0.31 16.48 0.29
CA LYS A 22 0.39 16.59 1.74
C LYS A 22 0.06 15.25 2.38
N ILE A 23 1.05 14.61 2.97
CA ILE A 23 0.96 13.24 3.48
C ILE A 23 1.21 13.22 4.98
N ILE A 24 0.31 12.57 5.72
CA ILE A 24 0.49 12.31 7.15
C ILE A 24 0.78 10.83 7.36
N ILE A 25 1.86 10.51 8.06
CA ILE A 25 2.24 9.15 8.42
C ILE A 25 2.12 8.98 9.93
N VAL A 26 1.24 8.10 10.39
CA VAL A 26 1.03 7.78 11.81
C VAL A 26 1.73 6.48 12.14
N GLY A 27 2.75 6.58 12.99
CA GLY A 27 3.60 5.46 13.42
C GLY A 27 4.97 5.46 12.73
N CYS A 28 6.02 5.76 13.50
CA CYS A 28 7.42 5.71 13.09
C CYS A 28 8.06 4.32 13.36
N GLY A 29 7.30 3.25 13.08
CA GLY A 29 7.79 1.88 13.07
C GLY A 29 8.48 1.51 11.76
N LYS A 30 8.84 0.23 11.58
CA LYS A 30 9.53 -0.26 10.37
C LYS A 30 8.79 0.11 9.08
N VAL A 31 7.46 -0.06 9.05
CA VAL A 31 6.64 0.24 7.85
C VAL A 31 6.54 1.74 7.63
N GLY A 32 6.25 2.54 8.67
CA GLY A 32 6.15 4.00 8.53
C GLY A 32 7.45 4.64 8.06
N VAL A 33 8.59 4.20 8.62
CA VAL A 33 9.91 4.68 8.19
C VAL A 33 10.24 4.23 6.77
N ALA A 34 9.82 3.04 6.35
CA ALA A 34 10.02 2.59 4.98
C ALA A 34 9.23 3.45 3.98
N ILE A 35 7.97 3.78 4.30
CA ILE A 35 7.15 4.70 3.50
C ILE A 35 7.79 6.09 3.46
N LEU A 36 8.17 6.64 4.63
CA LEU A 36 8.82 7.93 4.74
C LEU A 36 10.07 8.01 3.85
N LYS A 37 10.94 7.00 3.93
CA LYS A 37 12.17 6.92 3.13
C LYS A 37 11.91 6.95 1.63
N GLN A 38 10.85 6.29 1.16
CA GLN A 38 10.51 6.27 -0.26
C GLN A 38 9.96 7.62 -0.73
N LEU A 39 9.13 8.27 0.08
CA LEU A 39 8.43 9.49 -0.31
C LEU A 39 9.23 10.77 -0.06
N ALA A 40 10.19 10.76 0.85
CA ALA A 40 10.94 11.96 1.24
C ALA A 40 11.68 12.66 0.09
N ASN A 41 12.06 11.92 -0.96
CA ASN A 41 12.77 12.44 -2.12
C ASN A 41 11.86 12.80 -3.31
N GLU A 42 10.54 12.63 -3.17
CA GLU A 42 9.59 12.86 -4.26
C GLU A 42 8.94 14.25 -4.25
N GLY A 43 9.37 15.13 -3.33
CA GLY A 43 8.88 16.51 -3.24
C GLY A 43 7.47 16.61 -2.61
N HIS A 44 7.11 15.67 -1.75
CA HIS A 44 5.89 15.69 -0.95
C HIS A 44 6.08 16.47 0.36
N ASP A 45 5.01 17.09 0.86
CA ASP A 45 4.94 17.72 2.18
C ASP A 45 4.50 16.65 3.21
N ILE A 46 5.46 16.16 4.00
CA ILE A 46 5.24 15.01 4.87
C ILE A 46 5.24 15.43 6.33
N THR A 47 4.22 14.98 7.07
CA THR A 47 4.15 15.09 8.53
C THR A 47 4.14 13.70 9.14
N ILE A 48 5.00 13.45 10.13
CA ILE A 48 5.03 12.19 10.87
C ILE A 48 4.45 12.37 12.28
N ILE A 49 3.69 11.38 12.76
CA ILE A 49 3.12 11.35 14.11
C ILE A 49 3.53 10.05 14.79
N ASP A 50 4.13 10.13 15.97
CA ASP A 50 4.39 8.98 16.84
C ASP A 50 4.27 9.40 18.32
N LYS A 51 4.00 8.44 19.21
CA LYS A 51 3.99 8.67 20.67
C LYS A 51 5.38 8.79 21.25
N ASP A 52 6.39 8.27 20.56
CA ASP A 52 7.79 8.25 21.00
C ASP A 52 8.51 9.51 20.50
N PRO A 53 8.86 10.45 21.41
CA PRO A 53 9.49 11.71 21.01
C PRO A 53 10.89 11.50 20.41
N GLN A 54 11.60 10.44 20.79
CA GLN A 54 12.94 10.16 20.25
C GLN A 54 12.85 9.73 18.78
N LYS A 55 11.86 8.89 18.43
CA LYS A 55 11.62 8.50 17.04
C LYS A 55 11.22 9.70 16.19
N VAL A 56 10.29 10.51 16.68
CA VAL A 56 9.84 11.71 15.97
C VAL A 56 11.04 12.62 15.70
N ALA A 57 11.83 12.97 16.72
CA ALA A 57 12.98 13.83 16.56
C ALA A 57 14.03 13.26 15.60
N THR A 58 14.31 11.95 15.69
CA THR A 58 15.28 11.29 14.83
C THR A 58 14.87 11.35 13.37
N TYR A 59 13.64 10.95 13.06
CA TYR A 59 13.21 10.85 11.65
C TYR A 59 12.80 12.19 11.06
N ALA A 60 12.26 13.13 11.86
CA ALA A 60 11.98 14.48 11.39
C ALA A 60 13.28 15.18 10.95
N ASN A 61 14.34 15.08 11.76
CA ASN A 61 15.65 15.67 11.40
C ASN A 61 16.33 14.94 10.23
N GLN A 62 16.22 13.59 10.19
CA GLN A 62 16.88 12.79 9.16
C GLN A 62 16.33 13.03 7.76
N TYR A 63 15.01 13.24 7.65
CA TYR A 63 14.31 13.37 6.36
C TYR A 63 13.78 14.76 6.08
N ASP A 64 14.09 15.75 6.95
CA ASP A 64 13.65 17.14 6.84
C ASP A 64 12.11 17.25 6.68
N VAL A 65 11.38 16.58 7.57
CA VAL A 65 9.92 16.53 7.59
C VAL A 65 9.36 17.04 8.91
N MET A 66 8.08 17.46 8.91
CA MET A 66 7.41 17.87 10.14
C MET A 66 7.17 16.67 11.06
N GLY A 67 7.51 16.82 12.36
CA GLY A 67 7.30 15.78 13.37
C GLY A 67 6.39 16.25 14.49
N ILE A 68 5.38 15.44 14.83
CA ILE A 68 4.44 15.70 15.94
C ILE A 68 4.47 14.52 16.91
N VAL A 69 4.68 14.83 18.19
CA VAL A 69 4.66 13.83 19.25
C VAL A 69 3.26 13.71 19.81
N GLY A 70 2.62 12.55 19.62
CA GLY A 70 1.27 12.35 20.12
C GLY A 70 0.60 11.07 19.69
N ASN A 71 -0.64 10.90 20.14
CA ASN A 71 -1.49 9.80 19.72
C ASN A 71 -2.22 10.19 18.42
N GLY A 72 -1.92 9.50 17.31
CA GLY A 72 -2.55 9.78 16.04
C GLY A 72 -4.07 9.61 15.98
N ALA A 73 -4.67 8.93 16.96
CA ALA A 73 -6.13 8.88 17.12
C ALA A 73 -6.71 10.09 17.87
N ASN A 74 -5.89 11.03 18.33
CA ASN A 74 -6.39 12.26 18.91
C ASN A 74 -6.71 13.27 17.82
N HIS A 75 -7.93 13.75 17.80
CA HIS A 75 -8.40 14.78 16.86
C HIS A 75 -7.51 16.04 16.89
N SER A 76 -7.12 16.52 18.09
CA SER A 76 -6.23 17.69 18.22
C SER A 76 -4.86 17.47 17.58
N VAL A 77 -4.28 16.28 17.73
CA VAL A 77 -2.99 15.91 17.11
C VAL A 77 -3.12 15.85 15.59
N GLN A 78 -4.21 15.33 15.07
CA GLN A 78 -4.46 15.33 13.63
C GLN A 78 -4.68 16.74 13.07
N LEU A 79 -5.35 17.63 13.81
CA LEU A 79 -5.49 19.03 13.42
C LEU A 79 -4.13 19.74 13.36
N GLU A 80 -3.28 19.55 14.38
CA GLU A 80 -1.92 20.05 14.41
C GLU A 80 -1.09 19.55 13.23
N ALA A 81 -1.30 18.29 12.82
CA ALA A 81 -0.68 17.69 11.65
C ALA A 81 -1.24 18.20 10.31
N GLY A 82 -2.24 19.07 10.33
CA GLY A 82 -2.81 19.66 9.13
C GLY A 82 -3.78 18.74 8.37
N ILE A 83 -4.47 17.82 9.06
CA ILE A 83 -5.39 16.83 8.45
C ILE A 83 -6.46 17.46 7.55
N GLN A 84 -6.91 18.68 7.86
CA GLN A 84 -7.94 19.40 7.08
C GLN A 84 -7.51 19.67 5.62
N ASN A 85 -6.20 19.74 5.38
CA ASN A 85 -5.63 20.02 4.07
C ASN A 85 -4.76 18.86 3.55
N ALA A 86 -4.74 17.73 4.25
CA ALA A 86 -3.99 16.56 3.83
C ALA A 86 -4.65 15.89 2.61
N ASP A 87 -3.83 15.38 1.71
CA ASP A 87 -4.30 14.57 0.58
C ASP A 87 -4.36 13.09 0.99
N LEU A 88 -3.50 12.66 1.92
CA LEU A 88 -3.40 11.27 2.35
C LEU A 88 -2.98 11.17 3.82
N ILE A 89 -3.58 10.21 4.54
CA ILE A 89 -3.07 9.71 5.82
C ILE A 89 -2.78 8.21 5.75
N ALA A 90 -1.60 7.80 6.23
CA ALA A 90 -1.20 6.40 6.36
C ALA A 90 -1.03 6.05 7.85
N ALA A 91 -1.96 5.28 8.41
CA ALA A 91 -1.89 4.79 9.78
C ALA A 91 -1.27 3.38 9.80
N VAL A 92 -0.02 3.31 10.27
CA VAL A 92 0.82 2.11 10.21
C VAL A 92 1.48 1.78 11.57
N THR A 93 0.76 2.05 12.64
CA THR A 93 1.19 1.73 14.01
C THR A 93 1.18 0.22 14.28
N SER A 94 1.49 -0.17 15.50
CA SER A 94 1.46 -1.58 15.93
C SER A 94 0.06 -2.08 16.34
N SER A 95 -0.97 -1.23 16.42
CA SER A 95 -2.34 -1.60 16.75
C SER A 95 -3.25 -1.37 15.55
N ASP A 96 -3.96 -2.41 15.14
CA ASP A 96 -4.90 -2.39 14.03
C ASP A 96 -6.11 -1.50 14.34
N GLU A 97 -6.63 -1.57 15.58
CA GLU A 97 -7.73 -0.73 16.07
C GLU A 97 -7.35 0.75 16.04
N LEU A 98 -6.12 1.06 16.46
CA LEU A 98 -5.61 2.43 16.42
C LEU A 98 -5.50 2.93 14.98
N ASN A 99 -5.05 2.08 14.06
CA ASN A 99 -4.94 2.43 12.64
C ASN A 99 -6.33 2.70 12.02
N ILE A 100 -7.33 1.85 12.32
CA ILE A 100 -8.71 2.07 11.91
C ILE A 100 -9.24 3.40 12.48
N LEU A 101 -9.07 3.62 13.79
CA LEU A 101 -9.56 4.83 14.45
C LEU A 101 -8.92 6.10 13.89
N CYS A 102 -7.58 6.09 13.67
CA CYS A 102 -6.88 7.21 13.04
C CYS A 102 -7.47 7.56 11.67
N CYS A 103 -7.68 6.56 10.83
CA CYS A 103 -8.23 6.75 9.49
C CYS A 103 -9.69 7.22 9.52
N THR A 104 -10.51 6.67 10.42
CA THR A 104 -11.91 7.07 10.56
C THR A 104 -12.05 8.53 10.99
N ILE A 105 -11.25 8.98 11.97
CA ILE A 105 -11.23 10.39 12.40
C ILE A 105 -10.75 11.28 11.27
N ALA A 106 -9.67 10.90 10.60
CA ALA A 106 -9.12 11.65 9.49
C ALA A 106 -10.15 11.85 8.35
N LYS A 107 -10.91 10.81 8.04
CA LYS A 107 -11.98 10.87 7.02
C LYS A 107 -13.09 11.82 7.39
N GLN A 108 -13.44 11.91 8.67
CA GLN A 108 -14.49 12.82 9.16
C GLN A 108 -14.02 14.27 9.18
N VAL A 109 -12.74 14.53 9.39
CA VAL A 109 -12.18 15.89 9.56
C VAL A 109 -11.68 16.48 8.25
N GLY A 110 -10.99 15.70 7.44
CA GLY A 110 -10.24 16.20 6.29
C GLY A 110 -10.67 15.66 4.92
N ASP A 111 -11.56 14.67 4.88
CA ASP A 111 -11.97 13.96 3.65
C ASP A 111 -10.78 13.49 2.76
N CYS A 112 -9.62 13.23 3.37
CA CYS A 112 -8.43 12.75 2.69
C CYS A 112 -8.52 11.27 2.34
N ALA A 113 -7.64 10.79 1.45
CA ALA A 113 -7.43 9.37 1.26
C ALA A 113 -6.81 8.75 2.52
N THR A 114 -7.24 7.53 2.88
CA THR A 114 -6.82 6.88 4.12
C THR A 114 -6.25 5.50 3.83
N ILE A 115 -5.09 5.21 4.40
CA ILE A 115 -4.44 3.89 4.35
C ILE A 115 -4.30 3.37 5.76
N ALA A 116 -4.88 2.20 6.05
CA ALA A 116 -4.76 1.53 7.34
C ALA A 116 -3.97 0.22 7.19
N ARG A 117 -2.96 0.03 8.05
CA ARG A 117 -2.30 -1.26 8.20
C ARG A 117 -3.11 -2.13 9.14
N LEU A 118 -3.56 -3.30 8.66
CA LEU A 118 -4.27 -4.30 9.44
C LEU A 118 -3.58 -5.66 9.27
N ARG A 119 -3.16 -6.26 10.39
CA ARG A 119 -2.42 -7.52 10.40
C ARG A 119 -3.31 -8.69 10.75
N ASP A 120 -4.35 -8.43 11.56
CA ASP A 120 -5.26 -9.46 12.01
C ASP A 120 -6.07 -10.01 10.83
N PRO A 121 -6.06 -11.34 10.62
CA PRO A 121 -6.84 -11.97 9.56
C PRO A 121 -8.34 -11.72 9.64
N ASP A 122 -8.88 -11.47 10.83
CA ASP A 122 -10.30 -11.21 11.00
C ASP A 122 -10.69 -9.86 10.42
N TYR A 123 -9.88 -8.81 10.59
CA TYR A 123 -10.09 -7.54 9.89
C TYR A 123 -9.92 -7.67 8.36
N SER A 124 -9.06 -8.56 7.91
CA SER A 124 -8.89 -8.81 6.47
C SER A 124 -10.13 -9.40 5.82
N LYS A 125 -10.87 -10.25 6.53
CA LYS A 125 -12.17 -10.79 6.09
C LYS A 125 -13.24 -9.71 5.97
N GLU A 126 -13.20 -8.73 6.88
CA GLU A 126 -14.13 -7.60 6.95
C GLU A 126 -13.67 -6.37 6.13
N ALA A 127 -12.62 -6.49 5.33
CA ALA A 127 -12.00 -5.37 4.63
C ALA A 127 -12.99 -4.57 3.75
N SER A 128 -13.92 -5.25 3.08
CA SER A 128 -14.96 -4.60 2.27
C SER A 128 -15.90 -3.76 3.11
N TYR A 129 -16.33 -4.29 4.26
CA TYR A 129 -17.17 -3.58 5.23
C TYR A 129 -16.46 -2.36 5.80
N LEU A 130 -15.19 -2.51 6.22
CA LEU A 130 -14.39 -1.42 6.78
C LEU A 130 -14.18 -0.29 5.75
N ARG A 131 -13.93 -0.61 4.50
CA ARG A 131 -13.82 0.38 3.43
C ARG A 131 -15.13 1.13 3.23
N GLU A 132 -16.22 0.40 3.07
CA GLU A 132 -17.51 0.98 2.73
C GLU A 132 -18.13 1.79 3.88
N LYS A 133 -18.05 1.28 5.12
CA LYS A 133 -18.71 1.88 6.28
C LYS A 133 -17.85 2.88 7.04
N LEU A 134 -16.54 2.66 7.11
CA LEU A 134 -15.62 3.56 7.80
C LEU A 134 -14.86 4.52 6.86
N GLY A 135 -15.07 4.39 5.55
CA GLY A 135 -14.45 5.25 4.55
C GLY A 135 -12.96 5.02 4.35
N LEU A 136 -12.46 3.82 4.66
CA LEU A 136 -11.07 3.48 4.41
C LEU A 136 -10.82 3.35 2.90
N THR A 137 -9.86 4.10 2.38
CA THR A 137 -9.52 4.05 0.95
C THR A 137 -8.73 2.77 0.62
N MET A 138 -7.75 2.42 1.47
CA MET A 138 -6.92 1.24 1.28
C MET A 138 -6.60 0.57 2.62
N ILE A 139 -6.57 -0.76 2.60
CA ILE A 139 -6.10 -1.60 3.70
C ILE A 139 -4.86 -2.34 3.21
N ILE A 140 -3.78 -2.31 4.00
CA ILE A 140 -2.53 -3.00 3.70
C ILE A 140 -2.18 -3.98 4.81
N ASN A 141 -1.68 -5.16 4.42
CA ASN A 141 -1.11 -6.16 5.33
C ASN A 141 0.26 -6.60 4.78
N PRO A 142 1.34 -5.86 5.08
CA PRO A 142 2.67 -6.15 4.53
C PRO A 142 3.19 -7.53 4.93
N GLU A 143 2.79 -8.03 6.09
CA GLU A 143 3.18 -9.36 6.57
C GLU A 143 2.56 -10.46 5.72
N LEU A 144 1.27 -10.36 5.43
CA LEU A 144 0.55 -11.32 4.59
C LEU A 144 1.07 -11.28 3.14
N GLU A 145 1.25 -10.10 2.57
CA GLU A 145 1.80 -9.94 1.22
C GLU A 145 3.20 -10.56 1.11
N THR A 146 4.06 -10.32 2.12
CA THR A 146 5.39 -10.92 2.18
C THR A 146 5.30 -12.45 2.30
N ALA A 147 4.41 -12.97 3.12
CA ALA A 147 4.22 -14.42 3.27
C ALA A 147 3.73 -15.08 1.96
N ILE A 148 2.83 -14.41 1.24
CA ILE A 148 2.36 -14.86 -0.07
C ILE A 148 3.51 -14.90 -1.07
N GLU A 149 4.34 -13.85 -1.14
CA GLU A 149 5.51 -13.81 -2.04
C GLU A 149 6.53 -14.91 -1.71
N VAL A 150 6.84 -15.13 -0.42
CA VAL A 150 7.72 -16.22 0.00
C VAL A 150 7.14 -17.58 -0.37
N SER A 151 5.83 -17.79 -0.17
CA SER A 151 5.18 -19.07 -0.52
C SER A 151 5.26 -19.35 -2.02
N ARG A 152 5.12 -18.32 -2.87
CA ARG A 152 5.25 -18.45 -4.33
C ARG A 152 6.63 -18.93 -4.75
N VAL A 153 7.68 -18.37 -4.16
CA VAL A 153 9.07 -18.81 -4.43
C VAL A 153 9.27 -20.29 -4.05
N LEU A 154 8.66 -20.74 -2.96
CA LEU A 154 8.73 -22.14 -2.52
C LEU A 154 7.92 -23.09 -3.41
N TYR A 155 6.78 -22.61 -3.93
CA TYR A 155 5.90 -23.41 -4.78
C TYR A 155 6.48 -23.64 -6.20
N LEU A 156 7.25 -22.67 -6.71
CA LEU A 156 7.87 -22.72 -8.04
C LEU A 156 9.37 -22.39 -7.94
N PRO A 157 10.19 -23.29 -7.38
CA PRO A 157 11.61 -23.02 -7.14
C PRO A 157 12.43 -22.81 -8.44
N THR A 158 11.88 -23.19 -9.59
CA THR A 158 12.49 -22.97 -10.91
C THR A 158 12.06 -21.65 -11.57
N ALA A 159 11.12 -20.93 -10.98
CA ALA A 159 10.69 -19.64 -11.49
C ALA A 159 11.73 -18.56 -11.20
N LEU A 160 12.11 -17.81 -12.24
CA LEU A 160 12.98 -16.64 -12.11
C LEU A 160 12.20 -15.41 -11.65
N GLU A 161 10.93 -15.34 -11.99
CA GLU A 161 10.06 -14.21 -11.70
C GLU A 161 8.60 -14.68 -11.78
N ILE A 162 7.78 -14.23 -10.83
CA ILE A 162 6.34 -14.50 -10.80
C ILE A 162 5.64 -13.16 -10.60
N ASN A 163 4.82 -12.76 -11.58
CA ASN A 163 4.00 -11.57 -11.51
C ASN A 163 2.52 -11.97 -11.46
N SER A 164 1.83 -11.52 -10.43
CA SER A 164 0.40 -11.77 -10.24
C SER A 164 -0.44 -10.59 -10.73
N PHE A 165 -1.52 -10.88 -11.42
CA PHE A 165 -2.47 -9.91 -11.98
C PHE A 165 -3.89 -10.23 -11.52
N ALA A 166 -4.78 -9.24 -11.59
CA ALA A 166 -6.20 -9.39 -11.28
C ALA A 166 -6.47 -10.03 -9.91
N HIS A 167 -5.80 -9.54 -8.85
CA HIS A 167 -5.93 -10.04 -7.48
C HIS A 167 -5.63 -11.55 -7.33
N GLY A 168 -4.61 -12.03 -8.03
CA GLY A 168 -4.19 -13.43 -7.96
C GLY A 168 -4.95 -14.38 -8.90
N GLN A 169 -5.84 -13.88 -9.75
CA GLN A 169 -6.59 -14.71 -10.71
C GLN A 169 -5.78 -15.08 -11.95
N ALA A 170 -4.70 -14.36 -12.23
CA ALA A 170 -3.79 -14.64 -13.32
C ALA A 170 -2.34 -14.44 -12.86
N GLU A 171 -1.47 -15.35 -13.25
CA GLU A 171 -0.05 -15.29 -12.92
C GLU A 171 0.80 -15.43 -14.18
N MET A 172 1.83 -14.58 -14.31
CA MET A 172 2.84 -14.69 -15.33
C MET A 172 4.14 -15.16 -14.69
N THR A 173 4.60 -16.32 -15.09
CA THR A 173 5.82 -16.93 -14.54
C THR A 173 6.91 -16.94 -15.60
N ARG A 174 8.09 -16.40 -15.26
CA ARG A 174 9.30 -16.52 -16.06
C ARG A 174 10.10 -17.71 -15.55
N ILE A 175 10.32 -18.70 -16.41
CA ILE A 175 11.15 -19.87 -16.11
C ILE A 175 12.36 -19.92 -17.03
N LYS A 176 13.48 -20.46 -16.53
CA LYS A 176 14.63 -20.81 -17.37
C LYS A 176 14.44 -22.20 -17.94
N ILE A 177 14.37 -22.31 -19.24
CA ILE A 177 14.31 -23.61 -19.93
C ILE A 177 15.73 -24.20 -19.91
N PRO A 178 15.95 -25.40 -19.36
CA PRO A 178 17.25 -26.07 -19.43
C PRO A 178 17.62 -26.41 -20.88
N GLU A 179 18.92 -26.40 -21.19
CA GLU A 179 19.43 -26.84 -22.48
C GLU A 179 18.97 -28.30 -22.78
N LYS A 180 18.59 -28.55 -24.03
CA LYS A 180 18.09 -29.86 -24.52
C LYS A 180 16.73 -30.27 -23.93
N ASN A 181 15.89 -29.32 -23.55
CA ASN A 181 14.48 -29.59 -23.18
C ASN A 181 13.61 -29.68 -24.43
N VAL A 182 12.46 -30.37 -24.30
CA VAL A 182 11.46 -30.50 -25.37
C VAL A 182 10.96 -29.16 -25.88
N LEU A 183 11.02 -28.11 -25.04
CA LEU A 183 10.61 -26.75 -25.39
C LEU A 183 11.74 -25.91 -26.01
N ASP A 184 12.97 -26.42 -25.99
CA ASP A 184 14.13 -25.72 -26.58
C ASP A 184 14.04 -25.77 -28.10
N ASN A 185 14.14 -24.60 -28.73
CA ASN A 185 14.03 -24.42 -30.19
C ASN A 185 12.67 -24.79 -30.82
N ASN A 186 11.64 -25.04 -30.03
CA ASN A 186 10.29 -25.27 -30.57
C ASN A 186 9.45 -24.00 -30.58
N CYS A 187 8.74 -23.77 -31.67
CA CYS A 187 7.76 -22.68 -31.74
C CYS A 187 6.53 -23.02 -30.90
N LEU A 188 6.23 -22.20 -29.87
CA LEU A 188 5.10 -22.40 -28.96
C LEU A 188 3.74 -22.46 -29.67
N LEU A 189 3.61 -21.86 -30.87
CA LEU A 189 2.42 -21.92 -31.71
C LEU A 189 2.09 -23.34 -32.21
N TYR A 190 3.10 -24.22 -32.29
CA TYR A 190 2.91 -25.60 -32.78
C TYR A 190 2.92 -26.65 -31.68
N THR A 191 3.26 -26.26 -30.44
CA THR A 191 3.39 -27.17 -29.31
C THR A 191 2.24 -27.09 -28.30
N SER A 192 1.45 -26.02 -28.34
CA SER A 192 0.28 -25.85 -27.49
C SER A 192 -1.02 -26.01 -28.32
N PRO A 193 -1.90 -26.96 -28.01
CA PRO A 193 -3.22 -27.01 -28.61
C PRO A 193 -3.96 -25.70 -28.34
N SER A 194 -4.53 -25.10 -29.38
CA SER A 194 -5.36 -23.91 -29.23
C SER A 194 -6.59 -24.25 -28.36
N PRO A 195 -7.03 -23.37 -27.45
CA PRO A 195 -8.28 -23.56 -26.72
C PRO A 195 -9.53 -23.69 -27.61
N ARG A 196 -9.37 -23.50 -28.92
CA ARG A 196 -10.45 -23.67 -29.91
C ARG A 196 -10.48 -25.05 -30.57
N ASP A 197 -9.48 -25.91 -30.27
CA ASP A 197 -9.35 -27.25 -30.85
C ASP A 197 -9.80 -28.35 -29.86
N SER A 198 -10.49 -27.99 -28.76
CA SER A 198 -11.10 -28.87 -27.77
C SER A 198 -12.61 -28.71 -27.71
#